data_0629e05c57ffcd73b2c3a80c8362395d
#
_entry.id   0629e05c57ffcd73b2c3a80c8362395d
#
_cell.length_a   1.000
_cell.length_b   1.000
_cell.length_c   1.000
_cell.angle_alpha   90.00
_cell.angle_beta   90.00
_cell.angle_gamma   90.00
#
_symmetry.space_group_name_H-M   'P 1'
#
loop_
_entity.id
_entity.type
_entity.pdbx_description
1 polymer ?
#
loop_
_entity_poly.entity_id
_entity_poly.type
_entity_poly.pdbx_seq_one_letter_code
_entity_poly.pdbx_strand_id
1 'polypeptide(L)'
;MKAIIISREQDKERRGRIEEGIPEWLDWSFLNASDGHQPTVLDARYRDLIAETFWGNKKIKPGAFGCFVSHYRAWLECSRANVPLLILEDDIYFSLDKGSD
;
A
#
# COMPACT_ATOMS: atom_id res chain seq x y z
N MET A 1 -12.74 -11.44 5.52
CA MET A 1 -11.96 -10.84 4.43
C MET A 1 -10.67 -10.28 5.00
N LYS A 2 -9.59 -10.54 4.38
CA LYS A 2 -8.29 -9.99 4.76
C LYS A 2 -8.02 -8.70 4.01
N ALA A 3 -7.38 -7.75 4.69
CA ALA A 3 -7.02 -6.47 4.07
C ALA A 3 -5.60 -6.07 4.39
N ILE A 4 -4.97 -5.43 3.43
CA ILE A 4 -3.66 -4.81 3.61
C ILE A 4 -3.85 -3.32 3.35
N ILE A 5 -3.36 -2.51 4.28
CA ILE A 5 -3.47 -1.05 4.16
C ILE A 5 -2.05 -0.50 3.98
N ILE A 6 -1.81 0.05 2.81
CA ILE A 6 -0.51 0.64 2.47
C ILE A 6 -0.40 1.98 3.17
N SER A 7 0.60 2.13 4.03
CA SER A 7 0.78 3.34 4.80
C SER A 7 2.24 3.54 5.17
N ARG A 8 2.69 4.79 5.15
CA ARG A 8 4.03 5.12 5.60
C ARG A 8 4.11 4.99 7.11
N GLU A 9 5.15 4.35 7.58
CA GLU A 9 5.31 4.09 9.01
C GLU A 9 5.33 5.36 9.85
N GLN A 10 5.90 6.44 9.32
CA GLN A 10 5.99 7.71 10.02
C GLN A 10 4.68 8.49 10.03
N ASP A 11 3.69 8.09 9.26
CA ASP A 11 2.43 8.82 9.16
C ASP A 11 1.46 8.39 10.27
N LYS A 12 1.81 8.79 11.49
CA LYS A 12 1.09 8.35 12.69
C LYS A 12 -0.36 8.82 12.72
N GLU A 13 -0.62 10.01 12.20
CA GLU A 13 -1.98 10.56 12.20
C GLU A 13 -2.92 9.72 11.33
N ARG A 14 -2.47 9.40 10.11
CA ARG A 14 -3.27 8.58 9.20
C ARG A 14 -3.48 7.18 9.76
N ARG A 15 -2.43 6.59 10.32
CA ARG A 15 -2.54 5.27 10.93
C ARG A 15 -3.50 5.25 12.11
N GLY A 16 -3.44 6.29 12.95
CA GLY A 16 -4.37 6.41 14.07
C GLY A 16 -5.81 6.49 13.61
N ARG A 17 -6.07 7.27 12.56
CA ARG A 17 -7.43 7.38 12.00
C ARG A 17 -7.93 6.03 11.47
N ILE A 18 -7.06 5.27 10.82
CA ILE A 18 -7.42 3.95 10.32
C ILE A 18 -7.75 3.02 11.48
N GLU A 19 -6.90 2.99 12.51
CA GLU A 19 -7.10 2.12 13.66
C GLU A 19 -8.41 2.41 14.39
N GLU A 20 -8.81 3.67 14.44
CA GLU A 20 -10.06 4.07 15.10
C GLU A 20 -11.29 3.73 14.27
N GLY A 21 -11.19 3.79 12.95
CA GLY A 21 -12.35 3.68 12.09
C GLY A 21 -12.56 2.34 11.42
N ILE A 22 -11.57 1.48 11.45
CA ILE A 22 -11.64 0.23 10.70
C ILE A 22 -12.63 -0.74 11.36
N PRO A 23 -13.48 -1.44 10.58
CA PRO A 23 -14.44 -2.36 11.16
C PRO A 23 -13.77 -3.53 11.88
N GLU A 24 -14.32 -3.92 13.01
CA GLU A 24 -13.79 -5.00 13.83
C GLU A 24 -13.78 -6.36 13.12
N TRP A 25 -14.72 -6.56 12.21
CA TRP A 25 -14.81 -7.83 11.49
C TRP A 25 -13.76 -7.99 10.40
N LEU A 26 -13.01 -6.91 10.08
CA LEU A 26 -12.00 -6.96 9.04
C LEU A 26 -10.67 -7.42 9.62
N ASP A 27 -10.10 -8.47 9.05
CA ASP A 27 -8.77 -8.94 9.42
C ASP A 27 -7.77 -8.13 8.58
N TRP A 28 -7.06 -7.23 9.22
CA TRP A 28 -6.24 -6.26 8.51
C TRP A 28 -4.86 -6.08 9.13
N SER A 29 -3.93 -5.55 8.32
CA SER A 29 -2.61 -5.15 8.77
C SER A 29 -2.09 -4.02 7.90
N PHE A 30 -1.13 -3.26 8.43
CA PHE A 30 -0.44 -2.27 7.62
C PHE A 30 0.67 -2.92 6.80
N LEU A 31 0.85 -2.43 5.60
CA LEU A 31 2.05 -2.66 4.81
C LEU A 31 2.82 -1.34 4.77
N ASN A 32 4.04 -1.35 5.26
CA ASN A 32 4.86 -0.14 5.27
C ASN A 32 5.16 0.28 3.84
N ALA A 33 4.69 1.47 3.45
CA ALA A 33 4.87 1.96 2.10
C ALA A 33 6.34 2.20 1.78
N SER A 34 6.72 1.90 0.57
CA SER A 34 8.06 2.21 0.06
C SER A 34 8.17 3.72 -0.17
N ASP A 35 9.30 4.29 0.24
CA ASP A 35 9.59 5.71 0.02
C ASP A 35 10.52 5.84 -1.18
N GLY A 36 10.01 6.41 -2.26
CA GLY A 36 10.79 6.59 -3.48
C GLY A 36 11.95 7.57 -3.34
N HIS A 37 11.94 8.40 -2.29
CA HIS A 37 13.05 9.32 -2.01
C HIS A 37 14.19 8.65 -1.24
N GLN A 38 13.89 7.57 -0.53
CA GLN A 38 14.86 6.82 0.29
C GLN A 38 14.70 5.33 0.04
N PRO A 39 14.94 4.87 -1.19
CA PRO A 39 14.74 3.47 -1.52
C PRO A 39 15.75 2.56 -0.83
N THR A 40 15.27 1.40 -0.40
CA THR A 40 16.13 0.33 0.10
C THR A 40 16.82 -0.36 -1.08
N VAL A 41 17.74 -1.28 -0.77
CA VAL A 41 18.38 -2.09 -1.83
C VAL A 41 17.33 -2.89 -2.60
N LEU A 42 16.32 -3.40 -1.89
CA LEU A 42 15.24 -4.15 -2.52
C LEU A 42 14.42 -3.24 -3.44
N ASP A 43 14.14 -2.02 -2.98
CA ASP A 43 13.42 -1.04 -3.79
C ASP A 43 14.19 -0.69 -5.06
N ALA A 44 15.52 -0.64 -4.99
CA ALA A 44 16.35 -0.38 -6.18
C ALA A 44 16.17 -1.48 -7.24
N ARG A 45 16.07 -2.73 -6.82
CA ARG A 45 15.79 -3.83 -7.74
C ARG A 45 14.44 -3.68 -8.41
N TYR A 46 13.41 -3.31 -7.64
CA TYR A 46 12.09 -3.06 -8.19
C TYR A 46 12.11 -1.88 -9.14
N ARG A 47 12.90 -0.84 -8.84
CA ARG A 47 13.03 0.33 -9.71
C ARG A 47 13.50 -0.08 -11.10
N ASP A 48 14.53 -0.91 -11.17
CA ASP A 48 15.08 -1.33 -12.46
C ASP A 48 14.05 -2.13 -13.26
N LEU A 49 13.37 -3.05 -12.59
CA LEU A 49 12.33 -3.85 -13.21
C LEU A 49 11.16 -2.99 -13.71
N ILE A 50 10.70 -2.07 -12.88
CA ILE A 50 9.59 -1.19 -13.22
C ILE A 50 9.96 -0.26 -14.37
N ALA A 51 11.15 0.33 -14.32
CA ALA A 51 11.60 1.25 -15.36
C ALA A 51 11.67 0.54 -16.71
N GLU A 52 12.23 -0.67 -16.74
CA GLU A 52 12.35 -1.44 -17.96
C GLU A 52 11.00 -1.90 -18.49
N THR A 53 10.15 -2.39 -17.59
CA THR A 53 8.91 -3.06 -17.97
C THR A 53 7.76 -2.09 -18.24
N PHE A 54 7.63 -1.05 -17.42
CA PHE A 54 6.44 -0.19 -17.43
C PHE A 54 6.70 1.23 -17.88
N TRP A 55 7.90 1.75 -17.69
CA TRP A 55 8.22 3.13 -18.04
C TRP A 55 9.08 3.26 -19.29
N GLY A 56 9.48 2.14 -19.90
CA GLY A 56 10.32 2.15 -21.09
C GLY A 56 11.64 2.85 -20.85
N ASN A 57 12.25 2.62 -19.70
CA ASN A 57 13.50 3.23 -19.26
C ASN A 57 13.43 4.73 -19.06
N LYS A 58 12.23 5.30 -18.97
CA LYS A 58 12.05 6.71 -18.63
C LYS A 58 12.31 6.93 -17.16
N LYS A 59 12.73 8.14 -16.83
CA LYS A 59 12.97 8.51 -15.44
C LYS A 59 11.64 8.51 -14.66
N ILE A 60 11.63 7.80 -13.53
CA ILE A 60 10.47 7.69 -12.68
C ILE A 60 10.58 8.68 -11.53
N LYS A 61 9.52 9.46 -11.28
CA LYS A 61 9.49 10.36 -10.14
C LYS A 61 9.44 9.57 -8.84
N PRO A 62 10.14 10.03 -7.77
CA PRO A 62 10.21 9.27 -6.52
C PRO A 62 8.85 8.91 -5.92
N GLY A 63 7.89 9.83 -5.92
CA GLY A 63 6.56 9.56 -5.39
C GLY A 63 5.84 8.46 -6.16
N ALA A 64 5.89 8.52 -7.48
CA ALA A 64 5.29 7.50 -8.33
C ALA A 64 5.98 6.15 -8.13
N PHE A 65 7.29 6.14 -7.98
CA PHE A 65 8.05 4.93 -7.74
C PHE A 65 7.64 4.28 -6.41
N GLY A 66 7.61 5.04 -5.33
CA GLY A 66 7.23 4.51 -4.01
C GLY A 66 5.82 3.92 -4.02
N CYS A 67 4.88 4.62 -4.64
CA CYS A 67 3.51 4.16 -4.76
C CYS A 67 3.44 2.84 -5.54
N PHE A 68 4.10 2.78 -6.69
CA PHE A 68 4.07 1.57 -7.52
C PHE A 68 4.68 0.38 -6.79
N VAL A 69 5.84 0.57 -6.15
CA VAL A 69 6.51 -0.53 -5.43
C VAL A 69 5.64 -1.01 -4.27
N SER A 70 4.98 -0.10 -3.56
CA SER A 70 4.10 -0.47 -2.45
C SER A 70 2.96 -1.37 -2.94
N HIS A 71 2.31 -1.00 -4.05
CA HIS A 71 1.25 -1.82 -4.62
C HIS A 71 1.78 -3.16 -5.14
N TYR A 72 2.95 -3.15 -5.76
CA TYR A 72 3.56 -4.39 -6.24
C TYR A 72 3.81 -5.36 -5.09
N ARG A 73 4.32 -4.85 -3.97
CA ARG A 73 4.53 -5.66 -2.77
C ARG A 73 3.23 -6.21 -2.21
N ALA A 74 2.16 -5.41 -2.24
CA ALA A 74 0.84 -5.88 -1.82
C ALA A 74 0.33 -7.00 -2.72
N TRP A 75 0.54 -6.88 -4.03
CA TRP A 75 0.16 -7.94 -4.97
C TRP A 75 0.93 -9.23 -4.71
N LEU A 76 2.20 -9.14 -4.36
CA LEU A 76 2.99 -10.32 -4.00
C LEU A 76 2.43 -11.00 -2.75
N GLU A 77 2.01 -10.23 -1.76
CA GLU A 77 1.38 -10.79 -0.57
C GLU A 77 0.08 -11.50 -0.92
N CYS A 78 -0.71 -10.92 -1.80
CA CYS A 78 -1.94 -11.56 -2.28
C CYS A 78 -1.64 -12.89 -2.95
N SER A 79 -0.63 -12.91 -3.81
CA SER A 79 -0.23 -14.13 -4.51
C SER A 79 0.23 -15.22 -3.54
N ARG A 80 1.00 -14.85 -2.53
CA ARG A 80 1.50 -15.81 -1.53
C ARG A 80 0.41 -16.32 -0.62
N ALA A 81 -0.53 -15.46 -0.27
CA ALA A 81 -1.62 -15.83 0.63
C ALA A 81 -2.60 -16.82 0.00
N ASN A 82 -2.67 -16.81 -1.33
CA ASN A 82 -3.57 -17.67 -2.08
C ASN A 82 -5.03 -17.52 -1.65
N VAL A 83 -5.39 -16.33 -1.22
CA VAL A 83 -6.75 -15.94 -0.86
C VAL A 83 -6.97 -14.51 -1.34
N PRO A 84 -8.22 -14.10 -1.56
CA PRO A 84 -8.48 -12.70 -1.92
C PRO A 84 -8.03 -11.74 -0.83
N LEU A 85 -7.39 -10.65 -1.23
CA LEU A 85 -6.99 -9.58 -0.31
C LEU A 85 -7.58 -8.27 -0.78
N LEU A 86 -8.06 -7.49 0.17
CA LEU A 86 -8.46 -6.11 -0.08
C LEU A 86 -7.24 -5.22 0.13
N ILE A 87 -6.84 -4.49 -0.91
CA ILE A 87 -5.68 -3.60 -0.83
C ILE A 87 -6.18 -2.17 -0.78
N LEU A 88 -5.86 -1.46 0.30
CA LEU A 88 -6.33 -0.11 0.55
C LEU A 88 -5.14 0.82 0.78
N GLU A 89 -5.36 2.12 0.57
CA GLU A 89 -4.40 3.15 0.94
C GLU A 89 -4.90 3.87 2.18
N ASP A 90 -4.00 4.52 2.90
CA ASP A 90 -4.32 5.09 4.21
C ASP A 90 -5.08 6.42 4.16
N ASP A 91 -5.40 6.91 2.96
CA ASP A 91 -6.22 8.12 2.79
C ASP A 91 -7.72 7.83 2.71
N ILE A 92 -8.11 6.58 2.93
CA ILE A 92 -9.53 6.20 2.93
C ILE A 92 -10.19 6.56 4.26
N TYR A 93 -11.51 6.64 4.22
CA TYR A 93 -12.35 6.83 5.39
C TYR A 93 -13.36 5.70 5.48
N PHE A 94 -13.51 5.14 6.67
CA PHE A 94 -14.54 4.13 6.90
C PHE A 94 -15.78 4.81 7.41
N SER A 95 -16.88 4.65 6.68
CA SER A 95 -18.17 5.16 7.13
C SER A 95 -18.93 4.04 7.83
N LEU A 96 -19.25 4.26 9.09
CA LEU A 96 -20.10 3.37 9.85
C LEU A 96 -21.55 3.82 9.80
N ASP A 97 -21.81 4.94 9.19
CA ASP A 97 -23.14 5.43 8.97
C ASP A 97 -23.71 4.76 7.77
N LYS A 98 -24.54 4.05 8.00
CA LYS A 98 -25.01 3.47 6.97
C LYS A 98 -26.27 3.85 6.67
N GLY A 99 -26.30 4.54 6.74
CA GLY A 99 -27.16 4.71 6.34
C GLY A 99 -27.72 5.02 6.00
N SER A 100 -27.57 5.01 6.29
CA SER A 100 -27.94 5.07 5.93
C SER A 100 -28.40 5.10 5.18
N ASP A 101 -28.39 4.88 5.06
CA ASP A 101 -28.84 4.86 4.38
C ASP A 101 -29.33 4.62 4.10
#